data_f539f7cebf7639e54d5751d45f1bf8eb
#
_entry.id   f539f7cebf7639e54d5751d45f1bf8eb
#
_cell.length_a   1.000
_cell.length_b   1.000
_cell.length_c   1.000
_cell.angle_alpha   90.00
_cell.angle_beta   90.00
_cell.angle_gamma   90.00
#
_symmetry.space_group_name_H-M   'P 1'
#
loop_
_entity.id
_entity.type
_entity.pdbx_description
1 polymer ?
#
loop_
_entity_poly.entity_id
_entity_poly.type
_entity_poly.pdbx_seq_one_letter_code
_entity_poly.pdbx_strand_id
1 'polypeptide(L)'
;RYNSLVGRYHKALDLTDQYAVENLFDEDKPDAVVLAAAFVGGIMANSLYRADFIMQNMKMQCNVISNAYSHGVKKLLFLGSTCIYPKNAPQPMSEDVLLTSPLEYTNEEYAIAKIAGLKMCESYNLQYGTNYIAVMPTNLYGPNDNFHLENSHVMPAMMRKIYLAKLIHDGDWHSIEVDMNKRPINPTDKLREIIGEGNVDGSNSHERILKALEFYGIYDNKVVLWGTGKPLREFLWSEDMADASVHVLLNVDFKDIIGIEKYSSVFYGAKVDGAVDRNNSEGRG
;
A
#
# COMPACT_ATOMS: atom_id res chain seq x y z
N ARG A 1 -3.86 -23.38 -12.31
CA ARG A 1 -2.42 -23.10 -12.14
C ARG A 1 -2.01 -22.11 -13.22
N TYR A 2 -1.44 -20.97 -12.85
CA TYR A 2 -0.97 -19.96 -13.81
C TYR A 2 0.41 -20.37 -14.36
N ASN A 3 0.65 -20.10 -15.63
CA ASN A 3 1.85 -20.59 -16.35
C ASN A 3 2.88 -19.48 -16.57
N SER A 4 2.48 -18.22 -16.45
CA SER A 4 3.35 -17.06 -16.62
C SER A 4 3.00 -15.97 -15.60
N LEU A 5 4.02 -15.23 -15.17
CA LEU A 5 3.88 -14.06 -14.34
C LEU A 5 4.36 -12.85 -15.13
N VAL A 6 3.49 -11.85 -15.24
CA VAL A 6 3.80 -10.55 -15.84
C VAL A 6 3.86 -9.50 -14.76
N GLY A 7 4.99 -8.84 -14.63
CA GLY A 7 5.19 -7.71 -13.71
C GLY A 7 5.78 -6.52 -14.45
N ARG A 8 5.37 -5.32 -14.04
CA ARG A 8 5.92 -4.07 -14.56
C ARG A 8 6.38 -3.19 -13.41
N TYR A 9 7.52 -2.54 -13.58
CA TYR A 9 7.98 -1.52 -12.65
C TYR A 9 7.30 -0.18 -12.95
N HIS A 10 7.14 0.67 -11.96
CA HIS A 10 6.52 1.99 -12.12
C HIS A 10 7.14 2.82 -13.26
N LYS A 11 8.45 2.74 -13.49
CA LYS A 11 9.12 3.44 -14.61
C LYS A 11 8.72 2.93 -15.99
N ALA A 12 8.25 1.69 -16.07
CA ALA A 12 7.82 1.06 -17.33
C ALA A 12 6.31 1.16 -17.55
N LEU A 13 5.54 1.32 -16.46
CA LEU A 13 4.08 1.43 -16.51
C LEU A 13 3.59 2.35 -15.40
N ASP A 14 3.00 3.46 -15.76
CA ASP A 14 2.27 4.33 -14.84
C ASP A 14 0.79 3.92 -14.81
N LEU A 15 0.36 3.33 -13.69
CA LEU A 15 -1.03 2.88 -13.52
C LEU A 15 -2.04 4.05 -13.41
N THR A 16 -1.58 5.29 -13.27
CA THR A 16 -2.45 6.48 -13.33
C THR A 16 -2.78 6.89 -14.76
N ASP A 17 -2.05 6.37 -15.75
CA ASP A 17 -2.33 6.55 -17.17
C ASP A 17 -3.27 5.46 -17.66
N GLN A 18 -4.50 5.85 -17.98
CA GLN A 18 -5.56 4.96 -18.43
C GLN A 18 -5.17 4.19 -19.70
N TYR A 19 -4.55 4.87 -20.68
CA TYR A 19 -4.19 4.26 -21.95
C TYR A 19 -3.04 3.27 -21.81
N ALA A 20 -2.07 3.58 -20.95
CA ALA A 20 -0.97 2.66 -20.66
C ALA A 20 -1.49 1.38 -19.99
N VAL A 21 -2.48 1.49 -19.10
CA VAL A 21 -3.12 0.32 -18.46
C VAL A 21 -3.94 -0.47 -19.47
N GLU A 22 -4.73 0.19 -20.32
CA GLU A 22 -5.52 -0.48 -21.37
C GLU A 22 -4.61 -1.29 -22.32
N ASN A 23 -3.53 -0.67 -22.82
CA ASN A 23 -2.55 -1.35 -23.67
C ASN A 23 -1.92 -2.58 -22.98
N LEU A 24 -1.60 -2.50 -21.69
CA LEU A 24 -1.12 -3.65 -20.93
C LEU A 24 -2.11 -4.83 -20.98
N PHE A 25 -3.40 -4.57 -20.77
CA PHE A 25 -4.41 -5.62 -20.79
C PHE A 25 -4.65 -6.18 -22.18
N ASP A 26 -4.58 -5.34 -23.21
CA ASP A 26 -4.67 -5.76 -24.61
C ASP A 26 -3.49 -6.68 -25.03
N GLU A 27 -2.28 -6.35 -24.61
CA GLU A 27 -1.07 -7.09 -24.94
C GLU A 27 -0.94 -8.39 -24.14
N ASP A 28 -0.99 -8.28 -22.81
CA ASP A 28 -0.67 -9.40 -21.91
C ASP A 28 -1.86 -10.32 -21.63
N LYS A 29 -3.11 -9.86 -21.81
CA LYS A 29 -4.36 -10.61 -21.62
C LYS A 29 -4.37 -11.50 -20.37
N PRO A 30 -4.18 -10.92 -19.18
CA PRO A 30 -4.01 -11.70 -17.96
C PRO A 30 -5.30 -12.45 -17.58
N ASP A 31 -5.18 -13.71 -17.17
CA ASP A 31 -6.29 -14.49 -16.60
C ASP A 31 -6.63 -14.06 -15.18
N ALA A 32 -5.65 -13.57 -14.44
CA ALA A 32 -5.79 -13.08 -13.07
C ALA A 32 -4.88 -11.88 -12.81
N VAL A 33 -5.30 -11.01 -11.91
CA VAL A 33 -4.57 -9.79 -11.54
C VAL A 33 -4.37 -9.74 -10.02
N VAL A 34 -3.16 -9.42 -9.58
CA VAL A 34 -2.88 -8.99 -8.21
C VAL A 34 -2.54 -7.50 -8.24
N LEU A 35 -3.45 -6.67 -7.74
CA LEU A 35 -3.23 -5.23 -7.64
C LEU A 35 -2.56 -4.91 -6.29
N ALA A 36 -1.23 -4.99 -6.30
CA ALA A 36 -0.39 -4.66 -5.15
C ALA A 36 0.11 -3.21 -5.17
N ALA A 37 -0.06 -2.53 -6.30
CA ALA A 37 0.39 -1.16 -6.46
C ALA A 37 -0.45 -0.18 -5.65
N ALA A 38 0.25 0.79 -5.05
CA ALA A 38 -0.35 1.95 -4.42
C ALA A 38 0.69 3.07 -4.26
N PHE A 39 0.22 4.31 -4.22
CA PHE A 39 1.02 5.42 -3.73
C PHE A 39 0.95 5.39 -2.20
N VAL A 40 2.07 5.03 -1.56
CA VAL A 40 2.16 4.78 -0.12
C VAL A 40 3.25 5.63 0.52
N GLY A 41 3.13 5.85 1.83
CA GLY A 41 4.13 6.58 2.60
C GLY A 41 3.78 6.61 4.08
N GLY A 42 4.73 7.03 4.91
CA GLY A 42 4.54 7.22 6.33
C GLY A 42 3.57 8.38 6.67
N ILE A 43 3.33 8.60 7.96
CA ILE A 43 2.39 9.62 8.48
C ILE A 43 2.70 11.03 7.92
N MET A 44 3.98 11.40 7.87
CA MET A 44 4.39 12.72 7.37
C MET A 44 4.02 12.91 5.89
N ALA A 45 4.31 11.93 5.05
CA ALA A 45 3.96 11.98 3.63
C ALA A 45 2.44 12.08 3.42
N ASN A 46 1.67 11.24 4.12
CA ASN A 46 0.21 11.29 4.10
C ASN A 46 -0.35 12.67 4.50
N SER A 47 0.24 13.28 5.52
CA SER A 47 -0.20 14.60 6.01
C SER A 47 0.13 15.75 5.03
N LEU A 48 1.24 15.66 4.30
CA LEU A 48 1.71 16.71 3.39
C LEU A 48 1.11 16.60 1.99
N TYR A 49 0.93 15.39 1.46
CA TYR A 49 0.53 15.13 0.07
C TYR A 49 -0.88 14.53 -0.02
N ARG A 50 -1.81 15.03 0.79
CA ARG A 50 -3.17 14.49 0.94
C ARG A 50 -3.89 14.31 -0.40
N ALA A 51 -3.89 15.34 -1.25
CA ALA A 51 -4.54 15.30 -2.57
C ALA A 51 -3.90 14.25 -3.49
N ASP A 52 -2.58 14.11 -3.46
CA ASP A 52 -1.87 13.11 -4.28
C ASP A 52 -2.20 11.70 -3.79
N PHE A 53 -2.26 11.47 -2.47
CA PHE A 53 -2.60 10.16 -1.92
C PHE A 53 -3.97 9.67 -2.35
N ILE A 54 -5.00 10.51 -2.30
CA ILE A 54 -6.33 10.12 -2.75
C ILE A 54 -6.39 9.99 -4.27
N MET A 55 -5.89 10.97 -5.02
CA MET A 55 -6.05 11.01 -6.48
C MET A 55 -5.26 9.92 -7.19
N GLN A 56 -4.00 9.69 -6.83
CA GLN A 56 -3.19 8.69 -7.51
C GLN A 56 -3.71 7.27 -7.21
N ASN A 57 -4.05 6.97 -5.96
CA ASN A 57 -4.62 5.67 -5.61
C ASN A 57 -5.96 5.43 -6.29
N MET A 58 -6.85 6.43 -6.33
CA MET A 58 -8.13 6.33 -7.04
C MET A 58 -7.93 6.06 -8.54
N LYS A 59 -7.05 6.79 -9.21
CA LYS A 59 -6.76 6.58 -10.64
C LYS A 59 -6.23 5.17 -10.90
N MET A 60 -5.20 4.73 -10.15
CA MET A 60 -4.60 3.41 -10.34
C MET A 60 -5.64 2.29 -10.21
N GLN A 61 -6.41 2.29 -9.12
CA GLN A 61 -7.39 1.22 -8.89
C GLN A 61 -8.58 1.29 -9.85
N CYS A 62 -9.05 2.48 -10.22
CA CYS A 62 -10.10 2.62 -11.23
C CYS A 62 -9.63 2.07 -12.58
N ASN A 63 -8.43 2.44 -13.03
CA ASN A 63 -7.89 1.98 -14.29
C ASN A 63 -7.72 0.45 -14.31
N VAL A 64 -7.13 -0.12 -13.27
CA VAL A 64 -6.86 -1.58 -13.23
C VAL A 64 -8.15 -2.39 -13.08
N ILE A 65 -9.05 -2.01 -12.16
CA ILE A 65 -10.28 -2.79 -11.92
C ILE A 65 -11.23 -2.71 -13.12
N SER A 66 -11.38 -1.53 -13.76
CA SER A 66 -12.23 -1.41 -14.93
C SER A 66 -11.67 -2.17 -16.13
N ASN A 67 -10.36 -2.09 -16.38
CA ASN A 67 -9.72 -2.86 -17.47
C ASN A 67 -9.75 -4.36 -17.19
N ALA A 68 -9.56 -4.81 -15.96
CA ALA A 68 -9.72 -6.21 -15.60
C ALA A 68 -11.11 -6.75 -16.00
N TYR A 69 -12.15 -5.95 -15.77
CA TYR A 69 -13.51 -6.32 -16.17
C TYR A 69 -13.69 -6.32 -17.70
N SER A 70 -13.33 -5.24 -18.38
CA SER A 70 -13.55 -5.10 -19.82
C SER A 70 -12.76 -6.12 -20.65
N HIS A 71 -11.64 -6.63 -20.14
CA HIS A 71 -10.82 -7.66 -20.77
C HIS A 71 -11.10 -9.08 -20.27
N GLY A 72 -12.16 -9.27 -19.47
CA GLY A 72 -12.61 -10.60 -19.05
C GLY A 72 -11.69 -11.31 -18.06
N VAL A 73 -10.95 -10.56 -17.23
CA VAL A 73 -10.13 -11.13 -16.16
C VAL A 73 -11.01 -11.92 -15.19
N LYS A 74 -10.68 -13.19 -15.01
CA LYS A 74 -11.48 -14.12 -14.22
C LYS A 74 -11.37 -13.86 -12.72
N LYS A 75 -10.21 -13.41 -12.25
CA LYS A 75 -9.94 -13.22 -10.82
C LYS A 75 -9.03 -12.04 -10.57
N LEU A 76 -9.38 -11.22 -9.57
CA LEU A 76 -8.56 -10.09 -9.15
C LEU A 76 -8.42 -10.11 -7.62
N LEU A 77 -7.19 -9.95 -7.15
CA LEU A 77 -6.87 -9.71 -5.75
C LEU A 77 -6.44 -8.26 -5.56
N PHE A 78 -7.21 -7.50 -4.81
CA PHE A 78 -6.92 -6.12 -4.44
C PHE A 78 -6.29 -6.06 -3.05
N LEU A 79 -5.07 -5.54 -2.95
CA LEU A 79 -4.45 -5.28 -1.66
C LEU A 79 -4.98 -3.96 -1.08
N GLY A 80 -5.88 -4.08 -0.12
CA GLY A 80 -6.38 -2.99 0.70
C GLY A 80 -5.37 -2.56 1.76
N SER A 81 -5.85 -2.22 2.93
CA SER A 81 -5.04 -1.88 4.11
C SER A 81 -5.91 -1.87 5.35
N THR A 82 -5.38 -2.23 6.51
CA THR A 82 -6.10 -2.11 7.80
C THR A 82 -6.38 -0.66 8.22
N CYS A 83 -5.78 0.34 7.57
CA CYS A 83 -6.11 1.75 7.83
C CYS A 83 -7.53 2.17 7.40
N ILE A 84 -8.25 1.30 6.67
CA ILE A 84 -9.65 1.53 6.32
C ILE A 84 -10.62 1.43 7.51
N TYR A 85 -10.17 0.80 8.59
CA TYR A 85 -10.99 0.65 9.78
C TYR A 85 -10.99 1.92 10.64
N PRO A 86 -12.07 2.16 11.41
CA PRO A 86 -12.18 3.32 12.27
C PRO A 86 -11.02 3.44 13.25
N LYS A 87 -10.61 4.68 13.54
CA LYS A 87 -9.53 4.98 14.48
C LYS A 87 -9.69 4.31 15.83
N ASN A 88 -10.92 4.30 16.36
CA ASN A 88 -11.27 3.78 17.68
C ASN A 88 -12.08 2.48 17.59
N ALA A 89 -11.84 1.67 16.56
CA ALA A 89 -12.50 0.38 16.45
C ALA A 89 -12.19 -0.53 17.66
N PRO A 90 -13.16 -1.35 18.10
CA PRO A 90 -12.91 -2.36 19.14
C PRO A 90 -11.76 -3.29 18.75
N GLN A 91 -11.07 -3.83 19.76
CA GLN A 91 -9.98 -4.80 19.55
C GLN A 91 -10.34 -6.13 20.23
N PRO A 92 -10.24 -7.27 19.52
CA PRO A 92 -9.85 -7.41 18.11
C PRO A 92 -10.90 -6.81 17.16
N MET A 93 -10.43 -6.25 16.04
CA MET A 93 -11.33 -5.70 15.02
C MET A 93 -11.97 -6.82 14.17
N SER A 94 -13.26 -6.68 13.89
CA SER A 94 -13.94 -7.45 12.84
C SER A 94 -14.17 -6.57 11.61
N GLU A 95 -14.41 -7.20 10.46
CA GLU A 95 -14.66 -6.50 9.20
C GLU A 95 -15.96 -5.67 9.24
N ASP A 96 -16.90 -6.01 10.10
CA ASP A 96 -18.20 -5.33 10.25
C ASP A 96 -18.07 -3.90 10.79
N VAL A 97 -16.93 -3.53 11.39
CA VAL A 97 -16.72 -2.17 11.88
C VAL A 97 -16.35 -1.16 10.78
N LEU A 98 -16.21 -1.63 9.54
CA LEU A 98 -15.92 -0.74 8.42
C LEU A 98 -17.01 0.34 8.27
N LEU A 99 -16.58 1.61 8.16
CA LEU A 99 -17.46 2.78 8.00
C LEU A 99 -18.41 3.05 9.18
N THR A 100 -18.18 2.51 10.37
CA THR A 100 -19.03 2.75 11.54
C THR A 100 -18.67 4.00 12.34
N SER A 101 -17.45 4.52 12.18
CA SER A 101 -17.01 5.76 12.82
C SER A 101 -15.81 6.39 12.08
N PRO A 102 -15.34 7.60 12.49
CA PRO A 102 -14.28 8.30 11.77
C PRO A 102 -12.97 7.52 11.66
N LEU A 103 -12.29 7.72 10.54
CA LEU A 103 -10.97 7.19 10.23
C LEU A 103 -9.88 7.95 11.02
N GLU A 104 -8.64 7.44 10.96
CA GLU A 104 -7.48 8.19 11.43
C GLU A 104 -7.18 9.36 10.47
N TYR A 105 -7.34 10.58 10.95
CA TYR A 105 -7.26 11.80 10.14
C TYR A 105 -5.94 11.96 9.37
N THR A 106 -4.83 11.46 9.92
CA THR A 106 -3.51 11.63 9.30
C THR A 106 -3.29 10.81 8.03
N ASN A 107 -4.14 9.81 7.76
CA ASN A 107 -4.08 8.97 6.56
C ASN A 107 -5.47 8.72 5.94
N GLU A 108 -6.42 9.59 6.26
CA GLU A 108 -7.83 9.45 5.85
C GLU A 108 -7.98 9.36 4.32
N GLU A 109 -7.24 10.15 3.56
CA GLU A 109 -7.30 10.18 2.11
C GLU A 109 -6.87 8.86 1.47
N TYR A 110 -5.79 8.27 2.00
CA TYR A 110 -5.35 6.94 1.60
C TYR A 110 -6.38 5.87 1.97
N ALA A 111 -6.91 5.95 3.19
CA ALA A 111 -7.93 5.02 3.67
C ALA A 111 -9.21 5.09 2.83
N ILE A 112 -9.69 6.29 2.50
CA ILE A 112 -10.86 6.49 1.62
C ILE A 112 -10.61 5.88 0.24
N ALA A 113 -9.44 6.10 -0.36
CA ALA A 113 -9.10 5.48 -1.63
C ALA A 113 -9.14 3.95 -1.55
N LYS A 114 -8.57 3.35 -0.50
CA LYS A 114 -8.60 1.90 -0.29
C LYS A 114 -10.01 1.35 -0.03
N ILE A 115 -10.85 2.07 0.71
CA ILE A 115 -12.28 1.74 0.88
C ILE A 115 -12.99 1.74 -0.48
N ALA A 116 -12.74 2.76 -1.31
CA ALA A 116 -13.33 2.83 -2.65
C ALA A 116 -12.92 1.63 -3.51
N GLY A 117 -11.65 1.22 -3.50
CA GLY A 117 -11.17 0.04 -4.22
C GLY A 117 -11.83 -1.26 -3.77
N LEU A 118 -11.97 -1.45 -2.44
CA LEU A 118 -12.72 -2.58 -1.87
C LEU A 118 -14.17 -2.56 -2.35
N LYS A 119 -14.85 -1.41 -2.28
CA LYS A 119 -16.24 -1.28 -2.71
C LYS A 119 -16.40 -1.43 -4.22
N MET A 120 -15.41 -1.05 -5.02
CA MET A 120 -15.41 -1.37 -6.46
C MET A 120 -15.38 -2.89 -6.68
N CYS A 121 -14.48 -3.63 -6.04
CA CYS A 121 -14.42 -5.09 -6.16
C CYS A 121 -15.78 -5.74 -5.79
N GLU A 122 -16.35 -5.34 -4.65
CA GLU A 122 -17.66 -5.82 -4.20
C GLU A 122 -18.76 -5.50 -5.23
N SER A 123 -18.81 -4.25 -5.73
CA SER A 123 -19.83 -3.81 -6.68
C SER A 123 -19.73 -4.53 -8.02
N TYR A 124 -18.54 -4.76 -8.54
CA TYR A 124 -18.32 -5.53 -9.76
C TYR A 124 -18.74 -6.99 -9.59
N ASN A 125 -18.47 -7.59 -8.44
CA ASN A 125 -18.93 -8.94 -8.14
C ASN A 125 -20.45 -9.02 -8.11
N LEU A 126 -21.10 -8.10 -7.41
CA LEU A 126 -22.57 -8.09 -7.25
C LEU A 126 -23.30 -7.75 -8.55
N GLN A 127 -22.76 -6.86 -9.37
CA GLN A 127 -23.42 -6.38 -10.59
C GLN A 127 -23.11 -7.27 -11.80
N TYR A 128 -21.89 -7.75 -11.91
CA TYR A 128 -21.39 -8.41 -13.12
C TYR A 128 -20.97 -9.87 -12.89
N GLY A 129 -21.03 -10.37 -11.66
CA GLY A 129 -20.67 -11.75 -11.34
C GLY A 129 -19.15 -12.00 -11.46
N THR A 130 -18.31 -10.99 -11.28
CA THR A 130 -16.86 -11.16 -11.25
C THR A 130 -16.41 -11.88 -9.97
N ASN A 131 -15.12 -12.22 -9.89
CA ASN A 131 -14.52 -12.86 -8.72
C ASN A 131 -13.33 -12.02 -8.22
N TYR A 132 -13.61 -10.82 -7.72
CA TYR A 132 -12.64 -9.83 -7.27
C TYR A 132 -12.64 -9.77 -5.75
N ILE A 133 -11.52 -10.11 -5.14
CA ILE A 133 -11.37 -10.21 -3.69
C ILE A 133 -10.46 -9.10 -3.19
N ALA A 134 -10.83 -8.45 -2.10
CA ALA A 134 -9.97 -7.51 -1.39
C ALA A 134 -9.46 -8.15 -0.09
N VAL A 135 -8.17 -7.98 0.19
CA VAL A 135 -7.54 -8.41 1.44
C VAL A 135 -6.93 -7.21 2.15
N MET A 136 -6.91 -7.23 3.49
CA MET A 136 -6.50 -6.11 4.32
C MET A 136 -5.20 -6.45 5.07
N PRO A 137 -4.03 -6.28 4.42
CA PRO A 137 -2.76 -6.51 5.10
C PRO A 137 -2.57 -5.51 6.24
N THR A 138 -1.99 -5.98 7.34
CA THR A 138 -1.49 -5.16 8.42
C THR A 138 -0.15 -4.51 8.05
N ASN A 139 0.63 -3.99 9.02
CA ASN A 139 1.92 -3.38 8.72
C ASN A 139 2.91 -4.43 8.24
N LEU A 140 3.28 -4.37 6.98
CA LEU A 140 4.24 -5.28 6.39
C LEU A 140 5.67 -4.85 6.73
N TYR A 141 6.56 -5.82 6.86
CA TYR A 141 8.00 -5.62 6.94
C TYR A 141 8.71 -6.78 6.23
N GLY A 142 9.91 -6.53 5.70
CA GLY A 142 10.65 -7.60 5.02
C GLY A 142 11.81 -7.10 4.17
N PRO A 143 12.37 -7.96 3.32
CA PRO A 143 13.43 -7.60 2.39
C PRO A 143 12.99 -6.49 1.44
N ASN A 144 13.95 -5.63 1.08
CA ASN A 144 13.74 -4.50 0.16
C ASN A 144 12.75 -3.42 0.66
N ASP A 145 12.47 -3.38 1.96
CA ASP A 145 11.67 -2.32 2.57
C ASP A 145 12.34 -0.95 2.44
N ASN A 146 11.57 0.11 2.67
CA ASN A 146 12.09 1.46 2.74
C ASN A 146 12.70 1.73 4.12
N PHE A 147 14.03 1.78 4.20
CA PHE A 147 14.76 2.07 5.44
C PHE A 147 15.12 3.56 5.60
N HIS A 148 14.44 4.47 4.91
CA HIS A 148 14.68 5.90 5.05
C HIS A 148 14.27 6.38 6.45
N LEU A 149 15.12 7.20 7.12
CA LEU A 149 14.89 7.56 8.53
C LEU A 149 13.64 8.42 8.78
N GLU A 150 13.11 9.10 7.77
CA GLU A 150 11.92 9.95 7.86
C GLU A 150 10.68 9.34 7.23
N ASN A 151 10.84 8.73 6.04
CA ASN A 151 9.72 8.38 5.18
C ASN A 151 9.36 6.89 5.24
N SER A 152 10.10 6.08 6.02
CA SER A 152 9.82 4.67 6.19
C SER A 152 8.74 4.42 7.24
N HIS A 153 8.18 3.21 7.18
CA HIS A 153 7.33 2.71 8.26
C HIS A 153 8.15 2.44 9.53
N VAL A 154 7.45 2.29 10.65
CA VAL A 154 8.07 2.22 11.98
C VAL A 154 9.08 1.08 12.13
N MET A 155 8.78 -0.13 11.63
CA MET A 155 9.66 -1.29 11.79
C MET A 155 10.99 -1.10 11.05
N PRO A 156 11.05 -0.80 9.75
CA PRO A 156 12.32 -0.59 9.04
C PRO A 156 13.09 0.62 9.57
N ALA A 157 12.40 1.71 9.98
CA ALA A 157 13.06 2.84 10.64
C ALA A 157 13.77 2.42 11.94
N MET A 158 13.07 1.66 12.80
CA MET A 158 13.64 1.18 14.06
C MET A 158 14.81 0.23 13.82
N MET A 159 14.68 -0.70 12.89
CA MET A 159 15.77 -1.63 12.54
C MET A 159 17.04 -0.88 12.13
N ARG A 160 16.92 0.10 11.21
CA ARG A 160 18.07 0.90 10.77
C ARG A 160 18.64 1.74 11.90
N LYS A 161 17.81 2.37 12.74
CA LYS A 161 18.26 3.17 13.88
C LYS A 161 19.06 2.32 14.88
N ILE A 162 18.55 1.16 15.24
CA ILE A 162 19.23 0.22 16.16
C ILE A 162 20.53 -0.29 15.56
N TYR A 163 20.52 -0.65 14.27
CA TYR A 163 21.70 -1.11 13.56
C TYR A 163 22.81 -0.05 13.55
N LEU A 164 22.48 1.19 13.16
CA LEU A 164 23.45 2.30 13.15
C LEU A 164 23.96 2.64 14.54
N ALA A 165 23.10 2.64 15.57
CA ALA A 165 23.54 2.85 16.96
C ALA A 165 24.53 1.78 17.41
N LYS A 166 24.29 0.51 17.05
CA LYS A 166 25.22 -0.58 17.31
C LYS A 166 26.56 -0.37 16.62
N LEU A 167 26.56 0.01 15.34
CA LEU A 167 27.79 0.27 14.58
C LEU A 167 28.60 1.43 15.18
N ILE A 168 27.93 2.50 15.63
CA ILE A 168 28.60 3.61 16.34
C ILE A 168 29.24 3.12 17.62
N HIS A 169 28.51 2.31 18.42
CA HIS A 169 29.03 1.72 19.65
C HIS A 169 30.25 0.84 19.42
N ASP A 170 30.21 0.01 18.38
CA ASP A 170 31.30 -0.89 18.02
C ASP A 170 32.49 -0.17 17.33
N GLY A 171 32.31 1.11 16.95
CA GLY A 171 33.31 1.87 16.18
C GLY A 171 33.47 1.41 14.74
N ASP A 172 32.49 0.68 14.20
CA ASP A 172 32.53 0.14 12.82
C ASP A 172 32.11 1.22 11.79
N TRP A 173 33.01 2.15 11.56
CA TRP A 173 32.81 3.23 10.60
C TRP A 173 32.67 2.75 9.17
N HIS A 174 33.34 1.68 8.80
CA HIS A 174 33.23 1.13 7.45
C HIS A 174 31.77 0.74 7.14
N SER A 175 31.12 0.01 8.04
CA SER A 175 29.73 -0.40 7.87
C SER A 175 28.76 0.80 7.92
N ILE A 176 29.05 1.83 8.72
CA ILE A 176 28.28 3.09 8.73
C ILE A 176 28.36 3.76 7.36
N GLU A 177 29.55 3.95 6.82
CA GLU A 177 29.77 4.57 5.51
C GLU A 177 29.07 3.78 4.39
N VAL A 178 29.11 2.46 4.42
CA VAL A 178 28.40 1.59 3.46
C VAL A 178 26.89 1.79 3.55
N ASP A 179 26.31 1.81 4.76
CA ASP A 179 24.87 2.07 4.92
C ASP A 179 24.48 3.46 4.46
N MET A 180 25.26 4.48 4.82
CA MET A 180 25.01 5.87 4.45
C MET A 180 25.13 6.10 2.93
N ASN A 181 26.08 5.44 2.25
CA ASN A 181 26.18 5.47 0.79
C ASN A 181 24.99 4.79 0.11
N LYS A 182 24.52 3.67 0.66
CA LYS A 182 23.35 2.95 0.13
C LYS A 182 22.05 3.73 0.35
N ARG A 183 21.96 4.48 1.45
CA ARG A 183 20.75 5.19 1.89
C ARG A 183 21.11 6.57 2.45
N PRO A 184 21.56 7.52 1.58
CA PRO A 184 21.92 8.84 2.01
C PRO A 184 20.74 9.57 2.64
N ILE A 185 21.04 10.47 3.59
CA ILE A 185 20.04 11.32 4.23
C ILE A 185 19.93 12.60 3.42
N ASN A 186 18.73 12.92 2.95
CA ASN A 186 18.40 14.24 2.39
C ASN A 186 17.95 15.13 3.55
N PRO A 187 18.76 16.11 3.99
CA PRO A 187 18.43 16.85 5.19
C PRO A 187 17.19 17.72 5.01
N THR A 188 16.31 17.69 6.02
CA THR A 188 15.25 18.68 6.17
C THR A 188 15.83 20.06 6.47
N ASP A 189 15.02 21.12 6.36
CA ASP A 189 15.46 22.48 6.67
C ASP A 189 16.04 22.59 8.08
N LYS A 190 15.40 21.94 9.06
CA LYS A 190 15.91 21.90 10.45
C LYS A 190 17.25 21.19 10.59
N LEU A 191 17.46 20.12 9.82
CA LEU A 191 18.74 19.41 9.84
C LEU A 191 19.82 20.23 9.10
N ARG A 192 19.46 20.93 8.01
CA ARG A 192 20.37 21.83 7.30
C ARG A 192 20.91 22.96 8.18
N GLU A 193 20.10 23.50 9.08
CA GLU A 193 20.53 24.49 10.06
C GLU A 193 21.65 23.96 10.98
N ILE A 194 21.69 22.64 11.23
CA ILE A 194 22.66 22.00 12.12
C ILE A 194 23.93 21.58 11.38
N ILE A 195 23.78 21.00 10.18
CA ILE A 195 24.88 20.33 9.48
C ILE A 195 25.28 21.00 8.16
N GLY A 196 24.57 22.05 7.74
CA GLY A 196 24.75 22.74 6.44
C GLY A 196 24.11 22.00 5.27
N GLU A 197 24.27 22.55 4.07
CA GLU A 197 23.67 22.05 2.84
C GLU A 197 24.29 20.73 2.34
N GLY A 198 23.53 20.05 1.48
CA GLY A 198 23.93 18.81 0.81
C GLY A 198 23.54 17.54 1.56
N ASN A 199 23.43 16.46 0.81
CA ASN A 199 23.10 15.15 1.39
C ASN A 199 24.18 14.67 2.36
N VAL A 200 23.79 13.80 3.28
CA VAL A 200 24.73 13.11 4.18
C VAL A 200 24.84 11.67 3.72
N ASP A 201 26.02 11.29 3.30
CA ASP A 201 26.39 9.96 2.84
C ASP A 201 27.71 9.51 3.49
N GLY A 202 28.21 8.35 3.11
CA GLY A 202 29.42 7.78 3.67
C GLY A 202 30.73 8.52 3.29
N SER A 203 30.69 9.48 2.37
CA SER A 203 31.84 10.31 2.01
C SER A 203 32.02 11.52 2.93
N ASN A 204 31.04 11.83 3.77
CA ASN A 204 31.11 12.94 4.70
C ASN A 204 31.99 12.65 5.91
N SER A 205 32.45 13.69 6.60
CA SER A 205 33.18 13.54 7.85
C SER A 205 32.35 12.80 8.90
N HIS A 206 32.98 12.02 9.74
CA HIS A 206 32.33 11.30 10.85
C HIS A 206 31.52 12.25 11.75
N GLU A 207 32.04 13.45 12.01
CA GLU A 207 31.35 14.47 12.79
C GLU A 207 30.01 14.88 12.15
N ARG A 208 29.99 15.09 10.82
CA ARG A 208 28.77 15.44 10.10
C ARG A 208 27.74 14.30 10.10
N ILE A 209 28.20 13.06 9.90
CA ILE A 209 27.38 11.85 9.97
C ILE A 209 26.80 11.73 11.37
N LEU A 210 27.59 11.83 12.44
CA LEU A 210 27.09 11.74 13.81
C LEU A 210 26.02 12.79 14.12
N LYS A 211 26.24 14.05 13.78
CA LYS A 211 25.25 15.12 13.97
C LYS A 211 23.93 14.82 13.25
N ALA A 212 24.01 14.28 12.04
CA ALA A 212 22.83 13.87 11.30
C ALA A 212 22.10 12.70 11.99
N LEU A 213 22.83 11.69 12.45
CA LEU A 213 22.26 10.54 13.15
C LEU A 213 21.66 10.92 14.50
N GLU A 214 22.31 11.80 15.26
CA GLU A 214 21.80 12.36 16.53
C GLU A 214 20.48 13.12 16.36
N PHE A 215 20.32 13.86 15.25
CA PHE A 215 19.05 14.50 14.91
C PHE A 215 17.90 13.51 14.79
N TYR A 216 18.17 12.31 14.29
CA TYR A 216 17.21 11.21 14.22
C TYR A 216 17.13 10.37 15.50
N GLY A 217 17.81 10.77 16.56
CA GLY A 217 17.81 10.09 17.86
C GLY A 217 18.68 8.84 17.93
N ILE A 218 19.73 8.78 17.11
CA ILE A 218 20.67 7.64 17.05
C ILE A 218 21.98 8.04 17.74
N TYR A 219 22.32 7.34 18.80
CA TYR A 219 23.52 7.56 19.62
C TYR A 219 24.30 6.24 19.81
N ASP A 220 25.49 6.31 20.33
CA ASP A 220 26.36 5.14 20.55
C ASP A 220 25.78 4.10 21.52
N ASN A 221 24.96 4.55 22.48
CA ASN A 221 24.45 3.71 23.57
C ASN A 221 22.92 3.70 23.70
N LYS A 222 22.23 4.44 22.83
CA LYS A 222 20.75 4.53 22.88
C LYS A 222 20.17 4.93 21.54
N VAL A 223 18.90 4.56 21.36
CA VAL A 223 18.04 5.08 20.30
C VAL A 223 16.86 5.78 20.95
N VAL A 224 16.64 7.04 20.57
CA VAL A 224 15.47 7.81 21.01
C VAL A 224 14.36 7.64 19.99
N LEU A 225 13.23 7.10 20.42
CA LEU A 225 12.05 6.91 19.58
C LEU A 225 11.09 8.09 19.77
N TRP A 226 10.43 8.47 18.70
CA TRP A 226 9.42 9.52 18.74
C TRP A 226 8.12 9.02 19.37
N GLY A 227 7.40 9.92 20.02
CA GLY A 227 6.11 9.64 20.62
C GLY A 227 6.20 9.02 22.01
N THR A 228 5.11 8.41 22.45
CA THR A 228 4.94 7.93 23.84
C THR A 228 5.31 6.48 24.05
N GLY A 229 5.54 5.71 22.98
CA GLY A 229 5.73 4.25 23.03
C GLY A 229 4.45 3.45 23.34
N LYS A 230 3.30 4.10 23.55
CA LYS A 230 2.03 3.43 23.88
C LYS A 230 1.30 2.77 22.70
N PRO A 231 1.37 3.31 21.44
CA PRO A 231 0.65 2.70 20.33
C PRO A 231 1.13 1.27 20.05
N LEU A 232 0.20 0.33 20.04
CA LEU A 232 0.45 -1.03 19.62
C LEU A 232 0.22 -1.14 18.11
N ARG A 233 1.00 -2.01 17.46
CA ARG A 233 0.88 -2.31 16.03
C ARG A 233 1.08 -3.79 15.81
N GLU A 234 0.31 -4.33 14.88
CA GLU A 234 0.49 -5.66 14.36
C GLU A 234 1.42 -5.62 13.15
N PHE A 235 2.30 -6.61 13.04
CA PHE A 235 3.27 -6.72 11.95
C PHE A 235 3.17 -8.09 11.29
N LEU A 236 3.29 -8.10 9.96
CA LEU A 236 3.28 -9.31 9.15
C LEU A 236 4.50 -9.33 8.23
N TRP A 237 5.15 -10.47 8.16
CA TRP A 237 6.27 -10.68 7.22
C TRP A 237 5.78 -10.64 5.78
N SER A 238 6.49 -9.92 4.92
CA SER A 238 6.02 -9.65 3.54
C SER A 238 5.92 -10.92 2.68
N GLU A 239 6.75 -11.93 2.92
CA GLU A 239 6.68 -13.22 2.21
C GLU A 239 5.47 -14.03 2.67
N ASP A 240 5.14 -14.02 3.98
CA ASP A 240 3.92 -14.67 4.50
C ASP A 240 2.67 -14.00 3.92
N MET A 241 2.68 -12.67 3.77
CA MET A 241 1.59 -11.97 3.09
C MET A 241 1.49 -12.35 1.62
N ALA A 242 2.62 -12.50 0.94
CA ALA A 242 2.64 -12.92 -0.45
C ALA A 242 2.09 -14.34 -0.62
N ASP A 243 2.50 -15.27 0.25
CA ASP A 243 2.02 -16.65 0.24
C ASP A 243 0.51 -16.72 0.53
N ALA A 244 0.05 -15.99 1.56
CA ALA A 244 -1.38 -15.87 1.87
C ALA A 244 -2.17 -15.27 0.68
N SER A 245 -1.62 -14.26 0.00
CA SER A 245 -2.25 -13.65 -1.19
C SER A 245 -2.39 -14.66 -2.33
N VAL A 246 -1.36 -15.46 -2.59
CA VAL A 246 -1.39 -16.53 -3.59
C VAL A 246 -2.40 -17.61 -3.19
N HIS A 247 -2.43 -17.98 -1.91
CA HIS A 247 -3.42 -18.94 -1.41
C HIS A 247 -4.86 -18.46 -1.66
N VAL A 248 -5.16 -17.21 -1.29
CA VAL A 248 -6.49 -16.61 -1.53
C VAL A 248 -6.80 -16.55 -3.02
N LEU A 249 -5.85 -16.11 -3.84
CA LEU A 249 -6.04 -16.03 -5.30
C LEU A 249 -6.39 -17.38 -5.92
N LEU A 250 -5.81 -18.48 -5.42
CA LEU A 250 -5.99 -19.81 -5.99
C LEU A 250 -7.19 -20.59 -5.41
N ASN A 251 -7.58 -20.34 -4.17
CA ASN A 251 -8.46 -21.23 -3.41
C ASN A 251 -9.72 -20.57 -2.88
N VAL A 252 -9.84 -19.24 -2.86
CA VAL A 252 -10.96 -18.52 -2.26
C VAL A 252 -11.72 -17.77 -3.34
N ASP A 253 -13.03 -17.96 -3.42
CA ASP A 253 -13.92 -17.20 -4.31
C ASP A 253 -14.76 -16.19 -3.51
N PHE A 254 -15.25 -15.15 -4.18
CA PHE A 254 -16.09 -14.13 -3.54
C PHE A 254 -17.32 -14.74 -2.84
N LYS A 255 -17.95 -15.76 -3.44
CA LYS A 255 -19.08 -16.49 -2.86
C LYS A 255 -18.75 -17.17 -1.51
N ASP A 256 -17.50 -17.57 -1.31
CA ASP A 256 -17.05 -18.22 -0.07
C ASP A 256 -16.95 -17.20 1.08
N ILE A 257 -16.69 -15.93 0.73
CA ILE A 257 -16.54 -14.81 1.70
C ILE A 257 -17.91 -14.33 2.18
N ILE A 258 -18.86 -14.10 1.27
CA ILE A 258 -20.18 -13.53 1.64
C ILE A 258 -21.19 -14.55 2.12
N GLY A 259 -20.86 -15.83 2.01
CA GLY A 259 -21.77 -16.97 2.29
C GLY A 259 -22.78 -17.20 1.15
N ILE A 260 -23.07 -18.44 0.89
CA ILE A 260 -23.93 -18.87 -0.23
C ILE A 260 -25.34 -18.27 -0.15
N GLU A 261 -25.93 -18.17 1.05
CA GLU A 261 -27.28 -17.62 1.24
C GLU A 261 -27.35 -16.12 0.89
N LYS A 262 -26.38 -15.35 1.36
CA LYS A 262 -26.29 -13.90 1.07
C LYS A 262 -26.01 -13.66 -0.41
N TYR A 263 -25.13 -14.45 -1.01
CA TYR A 263 -24.83 -14.39 -2.44
C TYR A 263 -26.10 -14.69 -3.26
N SER A 264 -26.80 -15.76 -2.95
CA SER A 264 -28.03 -16.13 -3.63
C SER A 264 -29.13 -15.07 -3.49
N SER A 265 -29.31 -14.48 -2.30
CA SER A 265 -30.33 -13.45 -2.08
C SER A 265 -30.06 -12.17 -2.87
N VAL A 266 -28.79 -11.78 -3.06
CA VAL A 266 -28.39 -10.61 -3.84
C VAL A 266 -28.56 -10.87 -5.34
N PHE A 267 -28.18 -12.04 -5.84
CA PHE A 267 -28.27 -12.36 -7.28
C PHE A 267 -29.68 -12.80 -7.73
N TYR A 268 -30.44 -13.47 -6.89
CA TYR A 268 -31.79 -13.95 -7.24
C TYR A 268 -32.91 -13.03 -6.74
N GLY A 269 -32.68 -12.18 -5.78
CA GLY A 269 -33.64 -11.16 -5.32
C GLY A 269 -33.71 -9.93 -6.22
N ALA A 270 -32.64 -9.60 -6.94
CA ALA A 270 -32.64 -8.64 -8.02
C ALA A 270 -32.92 -9.38 -9.35
N LYS A 271 -34.17 -9.75 -9.60
CA LYS A 271 -34.65 -9.75 -10.97
C LYS A 271 -34.49 -8.31 -11.44
N VAL A 272 -33.38 -8.02 -12.14
CA VAL A 272 -33.28 -6.82 -12.94
C VAL A 272 -34.23 -7.05 -14.11
N ASP A 273 -35.49 -6.69 -13.92
CA ASP A 273 -36.43 -6.42 -15.03
C ASP A 273 -35.82 -5.22 -15.77
N GLY A 274 -35.11 -5.48 -16.85
CA GLY A 274 -34.50 -4.50 -17.72
C GLY A 274 -32.99 -4.67 -17.88
N ALA A 275 -32.59 -5.67 -18.66
CA ALA A 275 -31.37 -5.55 -19.44
C ALA A 275 -31.50 -4.26 -20.26
N VAL A 276 -30.76 -3.22 -19.90
CA VAL A 276 -30.63 -2.03 -20.73
C VAL A 276 -29.89 -2.49 -21.99
N ASP A 277 -30.66 -2.73 -23.04
CA ASP A 277 -30.17 -3.01 -24.36
C ASP A 277 -29.35 -1.80 -24.83
N ARG A 278 -28.01 -1.86 -24.74
CA ARG A 278 -27.09 -0.79 -25.15
C ARG A 278 -26.97 -0.65 -26.68
N ASN A 279 -27.79 -1.36 -27.44
CA ASN A 279 -27.82 -1.27 -28.91
C ASN A 279 -28.77 -0.23 -29.48
N ASN A 280 -29.38 0.63 -28.64
CA ASN A 280 -30.25 1.72 -29.14
C ASN A 280 -29.65 3.11 -28.84
N SER A 281 -28.46 3.40 -29.39
CA SER A 281 -27.97 4.76 -29.56
C SER A 281 -28.13 5.24 -31.00
N GLU A 282 -29.31 5.03 -31.59
CA GLU A 282 -29.72 5.77 -32.77
C GLU A 282 -30.95 6.62 -32.45
N GLY A 283 -30.73 7.92 -32.45
CA GLY A 283 -31.80 8.89 -32.62
C GLY A 283 -32.16 9.72 -31.42
N ARG A 284 -31.46 10.83 -31.21
CA ARG A 284 -32.06 12.14 -30.96
C ARG A 284 -31.12 13.22 -31.46
N GLY A 285 -31.61 13.93 -32.51
CA GLY A 285 -31.03 15.12 -33.07
C GLY A 285 -31.12 16.35 -32.15
#